data_c5276bb187bad2ffdecffc990099182c
#
_entry.id   c5276bb187bad2ffdecffc990099182c
#
_cell.length_a   1.000
_cell.length_b   1.000
_cell.length_c   1.000
_cell.angle_alpha   90.00
_cell.angle_beta   90.00
_cell.angle_gamma   90.00
#
_symmetry.space_group_name_H-M   'P 1'
#
loop_
_entity.id
_entity.type
_entity.pdbx_description
1 polymer ?
#
loop_
_entity_poly.entity_id
_entity_poly.type
_entity_poly.pdbx_seq_one_letter_code
_entity_poly.pdbx_strand_id
1 'polypeptide(L)'
;EDTDCQEEDPMNLKGRDFLTLLDYTPEEIAYLVDLAAELKAKKKAGVLHDVLRGKNVALIFEKTSTRTRCSFEVAAHDLGMGSTYLDPTGSQIGKKESIADTAQVLCGMFDGIEYRGYGQEIVNELAKYSTVPVWNGLTNEFHPTQILADFLTIKEHFGKLAGLKFAYMGDARYNMGNSLMIGCAKLGLHYVACAPKAYWPAPELVEKCKAIAAETGATITLSDDPDAEKDADVEFTDVWVSMG
;
A
#
# COMPACT_ATOMS: atom_id res chain seq x y z
N GLU A 1 -9.69 -23.80 36.48
CA GLU A 1 -9.71 -23.77 34.99
C GLU A 1 -10.10 -22.37 34.59
N ASP A 2 -9.11 -21.46 34.59
CA ASP A 2 -9.26 -20.11 34.06
C ASP A 2 -9.10 -20.20 32.53
N THR A 3 -10.21 -20.17 31.81
CA THR A 3 -10.24 -19.89 30.38
C THR A 3 -9.99 -18.41 30.20
N ASP A 4 -8.74 -18.04 30.07
CA ASP A 4 -8.29 -16.72 29.63
C ASP A 4 -8.80 -16.50 28.21
N CYS A 5 -10.02 -15.97 28.08
CA CYS A 5 -10.51 -15.40 26.82
C CYS A 5 -9.72 -14.13 26.61
N GLN A 6 -8.58 -14.23 25.96
CA GLN A 6 -7.90 -13.07 25.39
C GLN A 6 -8.89 -12.48 24.37
N GLU A 7 -9.53 -11.35 24.71
CA GLU A 7 -10.18 -10.49 23.73
C GLU A 7 -9.11 -10.16 22.69
N GLU A 8 -9.26 -10.67 21.47
CA GLU A 8 -8.36 -10.34 20.37
C GLU A 8 -8.41 -8.82 20.20
N ASP A 9 -7.28 -8.15 20.34
CA ASP A 9 -7.14 -6.73 20.07
C ASP A 9 -7.57 -6.49 18.60
N PRO A 10 -8.67 -5.76 18.35
CA PRO A 10 -9.20 -5.55 16.99
C PRO A 10 -8.19 -4.87 16.06
N MET A 11 -7.10 -4.31 16.59
CA MET A 11 -6.00 -3.70 15.84
C MET A 11 -4.76 -4.57 15.75
N ASN A 12 -4.83 -5.87 16.08
CA ASN A 12 -3.70 -6.77 15.95
C ASN A 12 -3.48 -7.15 14.48
N LEU A 13 -2.55 -6.45 13.82
CA LEU A 13 -2.13 -6.69 12.44
C LEU A 13 -0.91 -7.62 12.33
N LYS A 14 -0.49 -8.24 13.42
CA LYS A 14 0.70 -9.10 13.46
C LYS A 14 0.57 -10.29 12.50
N GLY A 15 1.55 -10.44 11.63
CA GLY A 15 1.62 -11.55 10.69
C GLY A 15 0.74 -11.39 9.44
N ARG A 16 0.02 -10.29 9.30
CA ARG A 16 -0.83 -10.04 8.12
C ARG A 16 0.00 -9.54 6.94
N ASP A 17 -0.39 -10.01 5.76
CA ASP A 17 0.12 -9.50 4.50
C ASP A 17 -0.46 -8.11 4.20
N PHE A 18 0.27 -7.28 3.45
CA PHE A 18 -0.19 -5.97 3.00
C PHE A 18 -0.13 -5.87 1.48
N LEU A 19 -1.09 -6.51 0.80
CA LEU A 19 -1.10 -6.67 -0.66
C LEU A 19 -1.90 -5.60 -1.36
N THR A 20 -3.04 -5.23 -0.79
CA THR A 20 -3.94 -4.17 -1.25
C THR A 20 -4.74 -3.60 -0.08
N LEU A 21 -5.17 -2.34 -0.19
CA LEU A 21 -6.04 -1.71 0.80
C LEU A 21 -7.45 -2.35 0.86
N LEU A 22 -7.85 -3.14 -0.12
CA LEU A 22 -9.12 -3.88 -0.09
C LEU A 22 -9.18 -4.88 1.06
N ASP A 23 -8.03 -5.43 1.46
CA ASP A 23 -7.92 -6.48 2.49
C ASP A 23 -8.03 -5.92 3.94
N TYR A 24 -8.15 -4.61 4.07
CA TYR A 24 -8.13 -3.90 5.34
C TYR A 24 -9.41 -3.13 5.58
N THR A 25 -9.83 -3.04 6.85
CA THR A 25 -10.97 -2.21 7.23
C THR A 25 -10.60 -0.71 7.21
N PRO A 26 -11.56 0.21 7.15
CA PRO A 26 -11.31 1.65 7.29
C PRO A 26 -10.52 2.00 8.55
N GLU A 27 -10.84 1.37 9.68
CA GLU A 27 -10.23 1.58 10.98
C GLU A 27 -8.77 1.11 10.99
N GLU A 28 -8.48 -0.05 10.37
CA GLU A 28 -7.12 -0.58 10.23
C GLU A 28 -6.24 0.32 9.38
N ILE A 29 -6.78 0.86 8.27
CA ILE A 29 -6.04 1.81 7.41
C ILE A 29 -5.79 3.13 8.16
N ALA A 30 -6.79 3.65 8.87
CA ALA A 30 -6.65 4.85 9.69
C ALA A 30 -5.57 4.66 10.77
N TYR A 31 -5.58 3.49 11.44
CA TYR A 31 -4.56 3.12 12.42
C TYR A 31 -3.15 3.10 11.81
N LEU A 32 -2.99 2.52 10.61
CA LEU A 32 -1.68 2.50 9.93
C LEU A 32 -1.18 3.90 9.57
N VAL A 33 -2.06 4.81 9.17
CA VAL A 33 -1.71 6.22 8.93
C VAL A 33 -1.29 6.91 10.22
N ASP A 34 -1.98 6.66 11.33
CA ASP A 34 -1.65 7.23 12.63
C ASP A 34 -0.35 6.67 13.21
N LEU A 35 -0.11 5.37 13.05
CA LEU A 35 1.16 4.74 13.40
C LEU A 35 2.33 5.33 12.60
N ALA A 36 2.12 5.58 11.30
CA ALA A 36 3.13 6.24 10.48
C ALA A 36 3.45 7.67 10.99
N ALA A 37 2.44 8.43 11.43
CA ALA A 37 2.63 9.74 12.04
C ALA A 37 3.46 9.65 13.35
N GLU A 38 3.15 8.68 14.20
CA GLU A 38 3.88 8.43 15.46
C GLU A 38 5.35 8.09 15.19
N LEU A 39 5.60 7.13 14.28
CA LEU A 39 6.96 6.72 13.92
C LEU A 39 7.76 7.87 13.28
N LYS A 40 7.12 8.68 12.43
CA LYS A 40 7.71 9.90 11.86
C LYS A 40 8.11 10.91 12.95
N ALA A 41 7.25 11.10 13.94
CA ALA A 41 7.52 12.00 15.06
C ALA A 41 8.71 11.49 15.92
N LYS A 42 8.75 10.19 16.24
CA LYS A 42 9.88 9.57 16.96
C LYS A 42 11.19 9.74 16.18
N LYS A 43 11.19 9.45 14.88
CA LYS A 43 12.38 9.63 14.04
C LYS A 43 12.87 11.09 14.03
N LYS A 44 11.97 12.07 13.86
CA LYS A 44 12.30 13.50 13.88
C LYS A 44 12.86 13.97 15.24
N ALA A 45 12.38 13.39 16.33
CA ALA A 45 12.84 13.67 17.69
C ALA A 45 14.14 12.93 18.05
N GLY A 46 14.68 12.09 17.18
CA GLY A 46 15.88 11.28 17.46
C GLY A 46 15.64 10.18 18.51
N VAL A 47 14.38 9.80 18.74
CA VAL A 47 14.03 8.72 19.66
C VAL A 47 14.30 7.38 18.99
N LEU A 48 15.20 6.59 19.59
CA LEU A 48 15.50 5.24 19.11
C LEU A 48 14.25 4.36 19.17
N HIS A 49 13.99 3.61 18.11
CA HIS A 49 12.78 2.81 17.95
C HIS A 49 13.09 1.43 17.34
N ASP A 50 14.04 0.71 17.92
CA ASP A 50 14.59 -0.56 17.43
C ASP A 50 13.80 -1.80 17.95
N VAL A 51 12.48 -1.73 17.90
CA VAL A 51 11.56 -2.75 18.44
C VAL A 51 11.60 -4.09 17.70
N LEU A 52 12.20 -4.14 16.50
CA LEU A 52 12.35 -5.34 15.69
C LEU A 52 13.81 -5.82 15.59
N ARG A 53 14.60 -5.54 16.64
CA ARG A 53 16.01 -5.94 16.69
C ARG A 53 16.17 -7.45 16.46
N GLY A 54 17.08 -7.80 15.56
CA GLY A 54 17.39 -9.19 15.19
C GLY A 54 16.47 -9.80 14.14
N LYS A 55 15.45 -9.06 13.67
CA LYS A 55 14.61 -9.43 12.54
C LYS A 55 15.27 -9.06 11.21
N ASN A 56 14.91 -9.75 10.14
CA ASN A 56 15.46 -9.51 8.80
C ASN A 56 14.32 -9.47 7.76
N VAL A 57 14.45 -8.59 6.77
CA VAL A 57 13.49 -8.47 5.67
C VAL A 57 14.18 -8.67 4.32
N ALA A 58 13.55 -9.46 3.45
CA ALA A 58 13.91 -9.56 2.04
C ALA A 58 13.21 -8.47 1.24
N LEU A 59 13.96 -7.75 0.40
CA LEU A 59 13.45 -6.70 -0.48
C LEU A 59 13.63 -7.15 -1.93
N ILE A 60 12.55 -7.67 -2.53
CA ILE A 60 12.53 -8.21 -3.89
C ILE A 60 12.12 -7.11 -4.86
N PHE A 61 13.00 -6.77 -5.80
CA PHE A 61 12.75 -5.74 -6.79
C PHE A 61 12.89 -6.30 -8.20
N GLU A 62 11.80 -6.55 -8.89
CA GLU A 62 11.78 -6.82 -10.33
C GLU A 62 11.70 -5.53 -11.15
N LYS A 63 11.10 -4.47 -10.59
CA LYS A 63 11.17 -3.09 -11.09
C LYS A 63 12.07 -2.24 -10.21
N THR A 64 13.07 -1.60 -10.79
CA THR A 64 13.97 -0.72 -10.06
C THR A 64 13.25 0.47 -9.45
N SER A 65 13.68 0.90 -8.27
CA SER A 65 13.18 2.10 -7.61
C SER A 65 14.18 2.59 -6.57
N THR A 66 14.58 3.85 -6.67
CA THR A 66 15.42 4.48 -5.65
C THR A 66 14.63 4.76 -4.37
N ARG A 67 13.47 5.39 -4.49
CA ARG A 67 12.69 5.83 -3.32
C ARG A 67 12.14 4.67 -2.50
N THR A 68 11.49 3.70 -3.13
CA THR A 68 10.93 2.54 -2.43
C THR A 68 12.02 1.72 -1.74
N ARG A 69 13.12 1.44 -2.45
CA ARG A 69 14.27 0.74 -1.87
C ARG A 69 14.79 1.46 -0.64
N CYS A 70 15.16 2.73 -0.76
CA CYS A 70 15.69 3.50 0.36
C CYS A 70 14.69 3.60 1.53
N SER A 71 13.39 3.73 1.24
CA SER A 71 12.36 3.79 2.29
C SER A 71 12.31 2.51 3.11
N PHE A 72 12.29 1.34 2.46
CA PHE A 72 12.27 0.05 3.17
C PHE A 72 13.59 -0.24 3.88
N GLU A 73 14.75 0.01 3.25
CA GLU A 73 16.06 -0.18 3.89
C GLU A 73 16.20 0.70 5.13
N VAL A 74 15.85 1.99 5.03
CA VAL A 74 15.94 2.93 6.17
C VAL A 74 14.92 2.59 7.25
N ALA A 75 13.68 2.23 6.89
CA ALA A 75 12.67 1.82 7.86
C ALA A 75 13.09 0.55 8.62
N ALA A 76 13.63 -0.45 7.92
CA ALA A 76 14.18 -1.64 8.55
C ALA A 76 15.29 -1.29 9.54
N HIS A 77 16.24 -0.45 9.13
CA HIS A 77 17.33 0.00 9.98
C HIS A 77 16.83 0.75 11.24
N ASP A 78 15.90 1.69 11.08
CA ASP A 78 15.32 2.46 12.19
C ASP A 78 14.59 1.55 13.20
N LEU A 79 14.01 0.45 12.75
CA LEU A 79 13.35 -0.56 13.58
C LEU A 79 14.31 -1.62 14.16
N GLY A 80 15.61 -1.56 13.85
CA GLY A 80 16.63 -2.51 14.30
C GLY A 80 16.69 -3.80 13.50
N MET A 81 16.09 -3.82 12.29
CA MET A 81 16.10 -4.97 11.38
C MET A 81 17.32 -4.93 10.45
N GLY A 82 17.74 -6.14 10.01
CA GLY A 82 18.54 -6.29 8.80
C GLY A 82 17.68 -6.28 7.55
N SER A 83 18.23 -5.83 6.42
CA SER A 83 17.57 -5.89 5.11
C SER A 83 18.51 -6.49 4.06
N THR A 84 17.94 -7.29 3.15
CA THR A 84 18.66 -7.87 2.01
C THR A 84 17.94 -7.49 0.72
N TYR A 85 18.62 -6.74 -0.12
CA TYR A 85 18.11 -6.34 -1.42
C TYR A 85 18.39 -7.42 -2.48
N LEU A 86 17.34 -7.86 -3.15
CA LEU A 86 17.36 -8.86 -4.22
C LEU A 86 16.96 -8.18 -5.53
N ASP A 87 17.96 -7.88 -6.35
CA ASP A 87 17.74 -7.22 -7.64
C ASP A 87 17.39 -8.23 -8.77
N PRO A 88 16.83 -7.76 -9.90
CA PRO A 88 16.40 -8.64 -10.99
C PRO A 88 17.57 -9.38 -11.68
N THR A 89 18.79 -8.88 -11.56
CA THR A 89 19.96 -9.46 -12.22
C THR A 89 20.66 -10.51 -11.37
N GLY A 90 20.59 -10.33 -10.05
CA GLY A 90 21.22 -11.19 -9.05
C GLY A 90 20.33 -12.32 -8.54
N SER A 91 19.01 -12.30 -8.82
CA SER A 91 18.07 -13.31 -8.34
C SER A 91 17.64 -14.30 -9.43
N GLN A 92 17.25 -15.51 -9.01
CA GLN A 92 16.73 -16.57 -9.88
C GLN A 92 15.20 -16.58 -9.92
N ILE A 93 14.54 -15.64 -9.22
CA ILE A 93 13.10 -15.53 -9.04
C ILE A 93 12.39 -15.46 -10.40
N GLY A 94 11.39 -16.33 -10.59
CA GLY A 94 10.62 -16.39 -11.83
C GLY A 94 11.37 -16.83 -13.08
N LYS A 95 12.65 -17.25 -12.96
CA LYS A 95 13.48 -17.71 -14.09
C LYS A 95 13.76 -19.21 -14.02
N LYS A 96 14.48 -19.65 -13.00
CA LYS A 96 14.82 -21.06 -12.77
C LYS A 96 14.10 -21.61 -11.55
N GLU A 97 13.54 -20.74 -10.73
CA GLU A 97 12.84 -21.04 -9.49
C GLU A 97 11.41 -20.54 -9.58
N SER A 98 10.45 -21.32 -9.13
CA SER A 98 9.05 -20.88 -9.09
C SER A 98 8.87 -19.83 -7.99
N ILE A 99 7.82 -18.99 -8.12
CA ILE A 99 7.47 -18.01 -7.07
C ILE A 99 7.16 -18.73 -5.75
N ALA A 100 6.49 -19.89 -5.81
CA ALA A 100 6.19 -20.70 -4.64
C ALA A 100 7.44 -21.22 -3.93
N ASP A 101 8.42 -21.75 -4.68
CA ASP A 101 9.69 -22.23 -4.10
C ASP A 101 10.49 -21.07 -3.51
N THR A 102 10.54 -19.94 -4.22
CA THR A 102 11.18 -18.72 -3.72
C THR A 102 10.56 -18.26 -2.40
N ALA A 103 9.22 -18.24 -2.29
CA ALA A 103 8.54 -17.87 -1.06
C ALA A 103 8.92 -18.81 0.11
N GLN A 104 8.90 -20.13 -0.12
CA GLN A 104 9.25 -21.12 0.90
C GLN A 104 10.72 -21.02 1.35
N VAL A 105 11.64 -20.76 0.44
CA VAL A 105 13.06 -20.55 0.79
C VAL A 105 13.25 -19.29 1.59
N LEU A 106 12.67 -18.16 1.13
CA LEU A 106 12.84 -16.86 1.78
C LEU A 106 12.19 -16.82 3.17
N CYS A 107 10.98 -17.36 3.35
CA CYS A 107 10.33 -17.37 4.65
C CYS A 107 11.05 -18.24 5.69
N GLY A 108 11.95 -19.13 5.27
CA GLY A 108 12.86 -19.86 6.17
C GLY A 108 14.07 -19.05 6.64
N MET A 109 14.36 -17.91 6.02
CA MET A 109 15.53 -17.07 6.32
C MET A 109 15.15 -15.69 6.85
N PHE A 110 14.00 -15.15 6.42
CA PHE A 110 13.55 -13.78 6.70
C PHE A 110 12.29 -13.77 7.55
N ASP A 111 12.05 -12.66 8.24
CA ASP A 111 10.87 -12.41 9.07
C ASP A 111 9.77 -11.64 8.34
N GLY A 112 10.04 -11.21 7.12
CA GLY A 112 9.12 -10.53 6.22
C GLY A 112 9.70 -10.39 4.82
N ILE A 113 8.82 -10.22 3.83
CA ILE A 113 9.18 -10.09 2.42
C ILE A 113 8.48 -8.87 1.84
N GLU A 114 9.24 -7.95 1.26
CA GLU A 114 8.70 -6.89 0.40
C GLU A 114 8.88 -7.30 -1.06
N TYR A 115 7.87 -7.01 -1.88
CA TYR A 115 7.92 -7.23 -3.31
C TYR A 115 7.54 -5.97 -4.07
N ARG A 116 8.39 -5.60 -5.02
CA ARG A 116 8.11 -4.57 -6.02
C ARG A 116 8.35 -5.10 -7.42
N GLY A 117 7.30 -5.17 -8.22
CA GLY A 117 7.42 -5.78 -9.55
C GLY A 117 6.28 -5.46 -10.49
N TYR A 118 5.82 -6.47 -11.20
CA TYR A 118 4.85 -6.34 -12.28
C TYR A 118 3.45 -6.75 -11.86
N GLY A 119 3.06 -8.00 -12.01
CA GLY A 119 1.69 -8.47 -11.79
C GLY A 119 1.35 -8.68 -10.32
N GLN A 120 0.12 -8.37 -9.97
CA GLN A 120 -0.41 -8.61 -8.62
C GLN A 120 -0.44 -10.11 -8.29
N GLU A 121 -0.60 -10.98 -9.28
CA GLU A 121 -0.56 -12.43 -9.11
C GLU A 121 0.75 -12.92 -8.51
N ILE A 122 1.87 -12.27 -8.80
CA ILE A 122 3.19 -12.64 -8.27
C ILE A 122 3.26 -12.40 -6.76
N VAL A 123 2.88 -11.20 -6.30
CA VAL A 123 2.90 -10.89 -4.87
C VAL A 123 1.84 -11.71 -4.10
N ASN A 124 0.70 -12.00 -4.72
CA ASN A 124 -0.32 -12.88 -4.15
C ASN A 124 0.20 -14.33 -4.02
N GLU A 125 0.95 -14.82 -5.00
CA GLU A 125 1.57 -16.15 -4.94
C GLU A 125 2.67 -16.20 -3.87
N LEU A 126 3.52 -15.18 -3.76
CA LEU A 126 4.48 -15.05 -2.66
C LEU A 126 3.78 -15.12 -1.29
N ALA A 127 2.73 -14.36 -1.08
CA ALA A 127 1.96 -14.36 0.16
C ALA A 127 1.32 -15.73 0.45
N LYS A 128 0.77 -16.38 -0.57
CA LYS A 128 0.12 -17.70 -0.42
C LYS A 128 1.06 -18.78 0.09
N TYR A 129 2.33 -18.77 -0.30
CA TYR A 129 3.31 -19.79 0.04
C TYR A 129 4.30 -19.37 1.13
N SER A 130 4.27 -18.11 1.55
CA SER A 130 5.07 -17.59 2.65
C SER A 130 4.42 -17.90 4.01
N THR A 131 5.25 -18.13 5.02
CA THR A 131 4.84 -18.22 6.43
C THR A 131 5.14 -16.93 7.21
N VAL A 132 5.70 -15.93 6.53
CA VAL A 132 5.98 -14.60 7.07
C VAL A 132 5.22 -13.55 6.27
N PRO A 133 4.95 -12.35 6.83
CA PRO A 133 4.22 -11.30 6.14
C PRO A 133 4.86 -10.91 4.81
N VAL A 134 4.03 -10.68 3.80
CA VAL A 134 4.42 -10.17 2.49
C VAL A 134 3.81 -8.79 2.28
N TRP A 135 4.62 -7.83 1.84
CA TRP A 135 4.21 -6.44 1.61
C TRP A 135 4.39 -6.05 0.15
N ASN A 136 3.34 -5.47 -0.42
CA ASN A 136 3.35 -4.97 -1.79
C ASN A 136 3.97 -3.56 -1.85
N GLY A 137 5.22 -3.47 -2.29
CA GLY A 137 5.93 -2.22 -2.53
C GLY A 137 5.53 -1.52 -3.83
N LEU A 138 4.98 -2.22 -4.79
CA LEU A 138 4.27 -1.81 -6.00
C LEU A 138 4.05 -3.00 -6.94
N THR A 139 2.86 -3.10 -7.50
CA THR A 139 2.56 -3.88 -8.71
C THR A 139 1.97 -2.98 -9.80
N ASN A 140 1.62 -3.54 -10.94
CA ASN A 140 0.89 -2.79 -11.98
C ASN A 140 -0.50 -2.36 -11.49
N GLU A 141 -1.13 -3.16 -10.63
CA GLU A 141 -2.50 -3.00 -10.18
C GLU A 141 -2.61 -2.15 -8.90
N PHE A 142 -1.65 -2.27 -7.96
CA PHE A 142 -1.74 -1.62 -6.65
C PHE A 142 -0.39 -1.13 -6.11
N HIS A 143 -0.46 -0.09 -5.28
CA HIS A 143 0.67 0.47 -4.53
C HIS A 143 0.21 0.93 -3.12
N PRO A 144 -0.19 0.00 -2.24
CA PRO A 144 -0.84 0.35 -0.98
C PRO A 144 0.05 1.15 -0.03
N THR A 145 1.36 0.89 -0.02
CA THR A 145 2.30 1.61 0.85
C THR A 145 2.43 3.09 0.50
N GLN A 146 2.33 3.45 -0.79
CA GLN A 146 2.33 4.85 -1.22
C GLN A 146 1.11 5.60 -0.70
N ILE A 147 -0.05 4.95 -0.69
CA ILE A 147 -1.30 5.58 -0.24
C ILE A 147 -1.25 5.96 1.24
N LEU A 148 -0.61 5.15 2.09
CA LEU A 148 -0.40 5.51 3.49
C LEU A 148 0.41 6.81 3.62
N ALA A 149 1.45 6.98 2.80
CA ALA A 149 2.27 8.19 2.79
C ALA A 149 1.50 9.41 2.28
N ASP A 150 0.73 9.26 1.21
CA ASP A 150 -0.08 10.32 0.63
C ASP A 150 -1.15 10.78 1.62
N PHE A 151 -1.86 9.85 2.25
CA PHE A 151 -2.91 10.17 3.24
C PHE A 151 -2.34 10.75 4.53
N LEU A 152 -1.16 10.33 4.97
CA LEU A 152 -0.49 11.01 6.07
C LEU A 152 -0.17 12.46 5.71
N THR A 153 0.33 12.70 4.50
CA THR A 153 0.63 14.06 4.03
C THR A 153 -0.62 14.93 3.98
N ILE A 154 -1.72 14.42 3.45
CA ILE A 154 -3.02 15.11 3.40
C ILE A 154 -3.52 15.39 4.82
N LYS A 155 -3.47 14.39 5.71
CA LYS A 155 -3.90 14.53 7.11
C LYS A 155 -3.07 15.56 7.88
N GLU A 156 -1.76 15.60 7.65
CA GLU A 156 -0.87 16.61 8.24
C GLU A 156 -1.21 18.04 7.78
N HIS A 157 -1.65 18.19 6.52
CA HIS A 157 -1.98 19.49 5.95
C HIS A 157 -3.38 19.98 6.34
N PHE A 158 -4.40 19.11 6.25
CA PHE A 158 -5.80 19.48 6.47
C PHE A 158 -6.32 19.15 7.88
N GLY A 159 -5.57 18.37 8.68
CA GLY A 159 -5.99 17.88 9.99
C GLY A 159 -7.07 16.78 9.96
N LYS A 160 -7.53 16.38 8.77
CA LYS A 160 -8.56 15.36 8.55
C LYS A 160 -8.38 14.69 7.19
N LEU A 161 -9.13 13.62 6.94
CA LEU A 161 -9.25 12.97 5.62
C LEU A 161 -10.71 12.97 5.17
N ALA A 162 -11.62 12.48 5.98
CA ALA A 162 -13.03 12.36 5.62
C ALA A 162 -13.65 13.70 5.16
N GLY A 163 -14.43 13.64 4.10
CA GLY A 163 -15.15 14.77 3.52
C GLY A 163 -14.29 15.69 2.63
N LEU A 164 -12.98 15.40 2.43
CA LEU A 164 -12.18 16.11 1.45
C LEU A 164 -12.49 15.61 0.04
N LYS A 165 -12.47 16.51 -0.94
CA LYS A 165 -12.55 16.17 -2.37
C LYS A 165 -11.15 15.93 -2.91
N PHE A 166 -10.94 14.72 -3.43
CA PHE A 166 -9.68 14.27 -4.00
C PHE A 166 -9.84 14.06 -5.52
N ALA A 167 -9.16 14.82 -6.32
CA ALA A 167 -9.13 14.68 -7.78
C ALA A 167 -7.85 14.00 -8.25
N TYR A 168 -7.99 12.94 -9.03
CA TYR A 168 -6.90 12.26 -9.72
C TYR A 168 -6.96 12.59 -11.21
N MET A 169 -5.88 13.16 -11.75
CA MET A 169 -5.76 13.49 -13.17
C MET A 169 -4.67 12.63 -13.81
N GLY A 170 -5.03 11.86 -14.82
CA GLY A 170 -4.11 11.00 -15.55
C GLY A 170 -4.67 9.60 -15.81
N ASP A 171 -3.80 8.63 -16.10
CA ASP A 171 -4.20 7.24 -16.34
C ASP A 171 -4.60 6.54 -15.03
N ALA A 172 -5.89 6.42 -14.80
CA ALA A 172 -6.44 5.86 -13.57
C ALA A 172 -6.60 4.32 -13.59
N ARG A 173 -6.17 3.63 -14.64
CA ARG A 173 -6.34 2.17 -14.82
C ARG A 173 -5.41 1.33 -13.93
N TYR A 174 -4.30 1.90 -13.45
CA TYR A 174 -3.20 1.18 -12.84
C TYR A 174 -3.04 1.52 -11.34
N ASN A 175 -1.89 1.18 -10.78
CA ASN A 175 -1.64 1.12 -9.35
C ASN A 175 -2.04 2.39 -8.56
N MET A 176 -1.66 3.59 -9.01
CA MET A 176 -1.98 4.80 -8.27
C MET A 176 -3.47 5.14 -8.34
N GLY A 177 -4.07 5.15 -9.54
CA GLY A 177 -5.50 5.40 -9.70
C GLY A 177 -6.35 4.42 -8.90
N ASN A 178 -6.04 3.14 -8.99
CA ASN A 178 -6.74 2.07 -8.27
C ASN A 178 -6.58 2.21 -6.75
N SER A 179 -5.35 2.36 -6.26
CA SER A 179 -5.07 2.39 -4.83
C SER A 179 -5.59 3.66 -4.14
N LEU A 180 -5.50 4.82 -4.82
CA LEU A 180 -6.08 6.07 -4.32
C LEU A 180 -7.62 5.99 -4.27
N MET A 181 -8.26 5.41 -5.29
CA MET A 181 -9.71 5.21 -5.29
C MET A 181 -10.15 4.33 -4.12
N ILE A 182 -9.47 3.20 -3.87
CA ILE A 182 -9.76 2.32 -2.73
C ILE A 182 -9.56 3.06 -1.41
N GLY A 183 -8.42 3.73 -1.25
CA GLY A 183 -8.10 4.46 -0.03
C GLY A 183 -9.11 5.58 0.26
N CYS A 184 -9.50 6.34 -0.76
CA CYS A 184 -10.54 7.38 -0.63
C CYS A 184 -11.89 6.76 -0.22
N ALA A 185 -12.29 5.66 -0.86
CA ALA A 185 -13.51 4.94 -0.50
C ALA A 185 -13.50 4.47 0.97
N LYS A 186 -12.37 3.94 1.44
CA LYS A 186 -12.20 3.43 2.81
C LYS A 186 -12.18 4.56 3.86
N LEU A 187 -11.55 5.69 3.56
CA LEU A 187 -11.32 6.77 4.54
C LEU A 187 -12.28 7.96 4.38
N GLY A 188 -13.36 7.80 3.62
CA GLY A 188 -14.43 8.79 3.54
C GLY A 188 -14.10 10.03 2.70
N LEU A 189 -13.13 9.97 1.76
CA LEU A 189 -12.85 11.05 0.83
C LEU A 189 -13.73 10.92 -0.43
N HIS A 190 -14.06 12.05 -1.05
CA HIS A 190 -14.79 12.10 -2.31
C HIS A 190 -13.79 12.04 -3.48
N TYR A 191 -13.65 10.86 -4.09
CA TYR A 191 -12.71 10.62 -5.19
C TYR A 191 -13.32 10.98 -6.54
N VAL A 192 -12.55 11.71 -7.35
CA VAL A 192 -12.89 12.01 -8.75
C VAL A 192 -11.74 11.60 -9.64
N ALA A 193 -11.94 10.65 -10.54
CA ALA A 193 -10.99 10.36 -11.62
C ALA A 193 -11.33 11.24 -12.82
N CYS A 194 -10.49 12.24 -13.10
CA CYS A 194 -10.61 13.14 -14.26
C CYS A 194 -9.72 12.58 -15.39
N ALA A 195 -10.30 11.79 -16.28
CA ALA A 195 -9.59 11.16 -17.38
C ALA A 195 -10.55 10.80 -18.51
N PRO A 196 -10.08 10.70 -19.77
CA PRO A 196 -10.83 10.09 -20.85
C PRO A 196 -11.31 8.68 -20.48
N LYS A 197 -12.48 8.28 -20.93
CA LYS A 197 -13.10 6.99 -20.58
C LYS A 197 -12.21 5.76 -20.78
N ALA A 198 -11.31 5.82 -21.77
CA ALA A 198 -10.34 4.75 -22.04
C ALA A 198 -9.27 4.58 -20.92
N TYR A 199 -9.16 5.55 -20.02
CA TYR A 199 -8.22 5.56 -18.91
C TYR A 199 -8.89 5.43 -17.53
N TRP A 200 -10.15 5.04 -17.48
CA TRP A 200 -10.87 4.78 -16.24
C TRP A 200 -10.46 3.43 -15.64
N PRO A 201 -10.54 3.28 -14.31
CA PRO A 201 -10.32 2.01 -13.63
C PRO A 201 -11.29 0.92 -14.12
N ALA A 202 -10.94 -0.35 -13.90
CA ALA A 202 -11.80 -1.48 -14.23
C ALA A 202 -13.18 -1.36 -13.56
N PRO A 203 -14.29 -1.59 -14.27
CA PRO A 203 -15.64 -1.42 -13.75
C PRO A 203 -15.90 -2.21 -12.47
N GLU A 204 -15.37 -3.42 -12.37
CA GLU A 204 -15.53 -4.30 -11.20
C GLU A 204 -14.90 -3.68 -9.93
N LEU A 205 -13.76 -3.01 -10.08
CA LEU A 205 -13.10 -2.31 -8.97
C LEU A 205 -13.88 -1.06 -8.59
N VAL A 206 -14.38 -0.31 -9.58
CA VAL A 206 -15.20 0.88 -9.35
C VAL A 206 -16.45 0.55 -8.53
N GLU A 207 -17.17 -0.52 -8.90
CA GLU A 207 -18.37 -0.95 -8.18
C GLU A 207 -18.07 -1.41 -6.75
N LYS A 208 -16.94 -2.12 -6.53
CA LYS A 208 -16.47 -2.44 -5.16
C LYS A 208 -16.20 -1.17 -4.35
N CYS A 209 -15.51 -0.19 -4.93
CA CYS A 209 -15.20 1.06 -4.24
C CYS A 209 -16.46 1.90 -3.96
N LYS A 210 -17.46 1.91 -4.86
CA LYS A 210 -18.74 2.55 -4.62
C LYS A 210 -19.51 1.90 -3.46
N ALA A 211 -19.49 0.57 -3.37
CA ALA A 211 -20.11 -0.14 -2.25
C ALA A 211 -19.46 0.24 -0.91
N ILE A 212 -18.13 0.25 -0.84
CA ILE A 212 -17.37 0.70 0.34
C ILE A 212 -17.70 2.18 0.66
N ALA A 213 -17.70 3.03 -0.36
CA ALA A 213 -17.98 4.46 -0.21
C ALA A 213 -19.37 4.74 0.38
N ALA A 214 -20.37 3.92 0.04
CA ALA A 214 -21.71 4.03 0.61
C ALA A 214 -21.74 3.81 2.13
N GLU A 215 -20.83 2.98 2.66
CA GLU A 215 -20.70 2.71 4.10
C GLU A 215 -19.91 3.79 4.84
N THR A 216 -18.91 4.40 4.18
CA THR A 216 -18.01 5.37 4.80
C THR A 216 -18.42 6.84 4.59
N GLY A 217 -19.44 7.09 3.78
CA GLY A 217 -19.86 8.43 3.39
C GLY A 217 -19.02 9.08 2.28
N ALA A 218 -18.10 8.31 1.66
CA ALA A 218 -17.35 8.74 0.49
C ALA A 218 -18.22 8.76 -0.78
N THR A 219 -17.67 9.31 -1.86
CA THR A 219 -18.23 9.18 -3.22
C THR A 219 -17.14 8.83 -4.21
N ILE A 220 -17.47 8.02 -5.22
CA ILE A 220 -16.56 7.66 -6.30
C ILE A 220 -17.16 8.13 -7.62
N THR A 221 -16.49 9.06 -8.28
CA THR A 221 -16.90 9.68 -9.53
C THR A 221 -15.84 9.45 -10.60
N LEU A 222 -16.29 9.12 -11.82
CA LEU A 222 -15.44 9.07 -13.01
C LEU A 222 -15.94 10.15 -13.97
N SER A 223 -15.07 10.98 -14.50
CA SER A 223 -15.44 12.05 -15.41
C SER A 223 -14.43 12.21 -16.54
N ASP A 224 -14.94 12.42 -17.75
CA ASP A 224 -14.15 12.84 -18.90
C ASP A 224 -14.18 14.38 -19.10
N ASP A 225 -14.85 15.09 -18.19
CA ASP A 225 -14.82 16.54 -18.11
C ASP A 225 -13.59 16.98 -17.29
N PRO A 226 -12.65 17.72 -17.88
CA PRO A 226 -11.49 18.22 -17.14
C PRO A 226 -11.87 19.18 -16.02
N ASP A 227 -13.02 19.83 -16.07
CA ASP A 227 -13.52 20.73 -15.03
C ASP A 227 -14.06 19.98 -13.78
N ALA A 228 -14.10 18.67 -13.81
CA ALA A 228 -14.58 17.88 -12.67
C ALA A 228 -13.65 17.94 -11.43
N GLU A 229 -12.38 18.36 -11.60
CA GLU A 229 -11.44 18.60 -10.50
C GLU A 229 -11.73 19.91 -9.75
N LYS A 230 -12.51 20.83 -10.33
CA LYS A 230 -12.81 22.12 -9.70
C LYS A 230 -13.28 21.95 -8.27
N ASP A 231 -12.79 22.81 -7.41
CA ASP A 231 -13.04 22.80 -5.96
C ASP A 231 -12.52 21.52 -5.25
N ALA A 232 -11.56 20.81 -5.84
CA ALA A 232 -10.86 19.76 -5.13
C ALA A 232 -9.96 20.34 -4.04
N ASP A 233 -9.98 19.69 -2.86
CA ASP A 233 -9.05 20.02 -1.78
C ASP A 233 -7.66 19.47 -2.09
N VAL A 234 -7.60 18.34 -2.80
CA VAL A 234 -6.37 17.66 -3.19
C VAL A 234 -6.43 17.33 -4.68
N GLU A 235 -5.42 17.78 -5.41
CA GLU A 235 -5.18 17.37 -6.79
C GLU A 235 -3.96 16.47 -6.85
N PHE A 236 -4.10 15.31 -7.49
CA PHE A 236 -3.03 14.35 -7.67
C PHE A 236 -2.88 14.02 -9.15
N THR A 237 -1.66 14.00 -9.61
CA THR A 237 -1.31 13.53 -10.95
C THR A 237 -0.10 12.60 -10.89
N ASP A 238 -0.09 11.60 -11.75
CA ASP A 238 1.06 10.74 -11.97
C ASP A 238 1.39 10.78 -13.47
N VAL A 239 1.50 9.64 -14.14
CA VAL A 239 1.74 9.62 -15.59
C VAL A 239 0.44 9.83 -16.36
N TRP A 240 0.51 10.57 -17.47
CA TRP A 240 -0.65 10.79 -18.34
C TRP A 240 -1.03 9.52 -19.12
N VAL A 241 -0.05 8.69 -19.44
CA VAL A 241 -0.22 7.36 -20.00
C VAL A 241 0.76 6.43 -19.33
N SER A 242 0.26 5.46 -18.60
CA SER A 242 1.11 4.46 -17.95
C SER A 242 1.76 3.55 -18.98
N MET A 243 3.02 3.22 -18.76
CA MET A 243 3.74 2.29 -19.61
C MET A 243 3.56 0.83 -19.19
N GLY A 244 2.57 0.54 -18.34
CA GLY A 244 2.15 -0.81 -17.96
C GLY A 244 3.16 -1.61 -17.15
#